data_fc0c8f26315636ee005d599385648670
#
_entry.id   fc0c8f26315636ee005d599385648670
#
_cell.length_a   1.000
_cell.length_b   1.000
_cell.length_c   1.000
_cell.angle_alpha   90.00
_cell.angle_beta   90.00
_cell.angle_gamma   90.00
#
_symmetry.space_group_name_H-M   'P 1'
#
loop_
_entity.id
_entity.type
_entity.pdbx_description
1 polymer ?
#
loop_
_entity_poly.entity_id
_entity_poly.type
_entity_poly.pdbx_seq_one_letter_code
_entity_poly.pdbx_strand_id
1 'polypeptide(L)'
;MSRTRRRRPRRAGVMTAVLCTAAVSAATLPAHAAPQGRILGAGAPGSVTGSYLVTLEEGTAARSAAGRDLAEGYGARISHTYGTVLNGYAVRADARQAGRLAADPRVASVVQDTRVALDHTQRNPPSWGLDRIDRRGLPLDRRYAWPEPAGAGVTVYVIDTGVRTTHRDFAGRARHGWDFVQDDRTAQDGNGHGTHVAGIVAGTSYGVAKKARIVSVRVLDDAGSGTTAQVIAGIDWVTRNARKPAVANLSLGGFRNAQLDAAVRTSIASGVTYTVAAGNEGGPAALYSPAGVKQAVTVGATDRQDKKPAFSNFGSTLDLFAPGVSITSASAASDTARAAHSGTSMASPHVAGAAALYLAEHRRATPAQVANALVKGAASGKVAGRGLGSPNRLLQVPRA
;
A
#
# COMPACT_ATOMS: atom_id res chain seq x y z
N MET A 1 7.83 5.28 -80.26
CA MET A 1 8.22 6.31 -81.23
C MET A 1 9.17 7.29 -80.59
N SER A 2 10.33 7.21 -81.03
CA SER A 2 11.33 8.10 -81.57
C SER A 2 12.10 8.91 -80.53
N ARG A 3 13.34 8.51 -80.17
CA ARG A 3 14.66 8.88 -80.79
C ARG A 3 14.84 10.40 -80.87
N THR A 4 15.90 11.07 -80.29
CA THR A 4 17.31 11.02 -80.66
C THR A 4 18.11 11.98 -79.75
N ARG A 5 19.23 11.58 -79.24
CA ARG A 5 20.64 11.82 -79.62
C ARG A 5 21.26 13.22 -79.30
N ARG A 6 22.27 13.15 -78.41
CA ARG A 6 23.68 13.62 -78.55
C ARG A 6 24.01 15.08 -78.80
N ARG A 7 24.86 15.64 -77.93
CA ARG A 7 26.29 16.00 -78.31
C ARG A 7 27.01 16.69 -77.15
N ARG A 8 28.23 16.21 -76.85
CA ARG A 8 29.32 16.95 -76.19
C ARG A 8 30.00 17.80 -77.23
N PRO A 9 30.73 18.92 -76.86
CA PRO A 9 32.17 18.82 -76.69
C PRO A 9 32.84 19.78 -75.66
N ARG A 10 33.97 19.34 -75.18
CA ARG A 10 35.36 19.86 -75.04
C ARG A 10 35.66 21.20 -74.35
N ARG A 11 36.36 21.00 -73.22
CA ARG A 11 37.66 21.55 -72.76
C ARG A 11 37.93 23.07 -72.90
N ALA A 12 38.21 23.70 -71.72
CA ALA A 12 39.37 24.57 -71.51
C ALA A 12 39.79 24.57 -70.06
N GLY A 13 41.08 24.34 -69.80
CA GLY A 13 41.63 24.28 -68.44
C GLY A 13 42.04 25.69 -67.99
N VAL A 14 41.95 25.92 -66.71
CA VAL A 14 42.68 26.97 -65.99
C VAL A 14 43.23 26.35 -64.67
N MET A 15 44.57 26.37 -64.60
CA MET A 15 45.31 26.12 -63.36
C MET A 15 45.03 27.20 -62.35
N THR A 16 44.65 26.89 -61.16
CA THR A 16 44.72 27.81 -60.04
C THR A 16 45.19 27.04 -58.76
N ALA A 17 46.14 27.66 -58.08
CA ALA A 17 46.97 27.18 -56.98
C ALA A 17 46.23 26.60 -55.84
N VAL A 18 46.76 25.45 -55.32
CA VAL A 18 46.35 24.81 -54.06
C VAL A 18 47.03 25.52 -52.90
N LEU A 19 46.26 26.27 -52.09
CA LEU A 19 46.67 26.64 -50.72
C LEU A 19 46.24 25.48 -49.78
N CYS A 20 47.21 24.73 -49.31
CA CYS A 20 47.00 23.76 -48.22
C CYS A 20 46.80 24.50 -46.90
N THR A 21 45.57 24.67 -46.44
CA THR A 21 45.27 24.97 -45.04
C THR A 21 45.20 23.64 -44.28
N ALA A 22 46.19 23.37 -43.46
CA ALA A 22 46.18 22.24 -42.49
C ALA A 22 45.13 22.53 -41.42
N ALA A 23 43.99 21.88 -41.53
CA ALA A 23 42.97 21.81 -40.45
C ALA A 23 43.53 20.86 -39.38
N VAL A 24 43.99 21.41 -38.26
CA VAL A 24 44.24 20.63 -37.04
C VAL A 24 42.91 20.17 -36.49
N SER A 25 42.52 18.93 -36.80
CA SER A 25 41.40 18.26 -36.13
C SER A 25 41.85 17.95 -34.71
N ALA A 26 41.39 18.73 -33.74
CA ALA A 26 41.46 18.39 -32.34
C ALA A 26 40.60 17.13 -32.13
N ALA A 27 41.24 15.99 -32.07
CA ALA A 27 40.60 14.75 -31.64
C ALA A 27 40.21 14.92 -30.16
N THR A 28 38.92 15.19 -29.92
CA THR A 28 38.35 15.08 -28.58
C THR A 28 38.42 13.60 -28.17
N LEU A 29 39.37 13.25 -27.35
CA LEU A 29 39.42 11.94 -26.70
C LEU A 29 38.11 11.73 -25.95
N PRO A 30 37.44 10.56 -26.07
CA PRO A 30 36.24 10.29 -25.29
C PRO A 30 36.61 10.39 -23.81
N ALA A 31 35.92 11.24 -23.05
CA ALA A 31 36.07 11.31 -21.63
C ALA A 31 35.81 9.91 -21.06
N HIS A 32 36.86 9.25 -20.55
CA HIS A 32 36.68 7.98 -19.87
C HIS A 32 35.74 8.20 -18.69
N ALA A 33 34.61 7.51 -18.67
CA ALA A 33 33.69 7.54 -17.52
C ALA A 33 34.50 7.10 -16.29
N ALA A 34 34.45 7.90 -15.23
CA ALA A 34 35.18 7.60 -13.99
C ALA A 34 34.74 6.21 -13.47
N PRO A 35 35.67 5.40 -12.97
CA PRO A 35 35.37 4.06 -12.46
C PRO A 35 34.19 4.09 -11.46
N GLN A 36 33.25 3.16 -11.62
CA GLN A 36 32.10 3.02 -10.72
C GLN A 36 32.25 1.68 -9.99
N GLY A 37 32.32 1.74 -8.66
CA GLY A 37 32.30 0.56 -7.81
C GLY A 37 30.88 0.08 -7.52
N ARG A 38 30.76 -1.11 -6.95
CA ARG A 38 29.48 -1.73 -6.60
C ARG A 38 28.94 -1.16 -5.28
N ILE A 39 27.73 -0.62 -5.29
CA ILE A 39 26.99 -0.27 -4.08
C ILE A 39 26.21 -1.50 -3.61
N LEU A 40 26.49 -1.97 -2.40
CA LEU A 40 25.80 -3.10 -1.79
C LEU A 40 24.41 -2.68 -1.31
N GLY A 41 23.41 -3.55 -1.46
CA GLY A 41 22.03 -3.29 -0.99
C GLY A 41 21.28 -2.17 -1.73
N ALA A 42 21.78 -1.71 -2.90
CA ALA A 42 21.09 -0.70 -3.69
C ALA A 42 19.71 -1.17 -4.11
N GLY A 43 18.68 -0.34 -3.79
CA GLY A 43 17.28 -0.66 -4.09
C GLY A 43 16.64 -1.75 -3.23
N ALA A 44 17.31 -2.21 -2.16
CA ALA A 44 16.74 -3.15 -1.20
C ALA A 44 15.52 -2.52 -0.48
N PRO A 45 14.52 -3.33 -0.04
CA PRO A 45 13.43 -2.82 0.78
C PRO A 45 13.93 -2.05 2.00
N GLY A 46 13.35 -0.88 2.26
CA GLY A 46 13.75 -0.01 3.35
C GLY A 46 14.98 0.86 3.08
N SER A 47 15.58 0.80 1.88
CA SER A 47 16.75 1.64 1.54
C SER A 47 16.39 3.13 1.58
N VAL A 48 17.34 3.94 2.12
CA VAL A 48 17.20 5.39 2.23
C VAL A 48 17.90 6.04 1.03
N THR A 49 17.13 6.66 0.15
CA THR A 49 17.67 7.34 -1.04
C THR A 49 18.67 8.42 -0.65
N GLY A 50 19.85 8.39 -1.28
CA GLY A 50 20.90 9.38 -1.05
C GLY A 50 21.63 9.26 0.29
N SER A 51 21.48 8.15 1.02
CA SER A 51 22.21 7.86 2.26
C SER A 51 22.99 6.55 2.10
N TYR A 52 24.28 6.56 2.49
CA TYR A 52 25.17 5.41 2.34
C TYR A 52 26.09 5.27 3.55
N LEU A 53 26.41 4.02 3.87
CA LEU A 53 27.44 3.66 4.84
C LEU A 53 28.72 3.30 4.07
N VAL A 54 29.82 4.00 4.36
CA VAL A 54 31.14 3.81 3.74
C VAL A 54 32.07 3.22 4.79
N THR A 55 32.63 2.06 4.51
CA THR A 55 33.69 1.44 5.32
C THR A 55 35.03 1.65 4.61
N LEU A 56 36.02 2.10 5.33
CA LEU A 56 37.36 2.32 4.81
C LEU A 56 38.25 1.08 5.04
N GLU A 57 39.23 0.88 4.16
CA GLU A 57 40.28 -0.12 4.31
C GLU A 57 41.18 0.19 5.53
N GLU A 58 41.89 -0.85 6.02
CA GLU A 58 42.90 -0.69 7.01
C GLU A 58 44.02 0.23 6.48
N GLY A 59 44.47 1.20 7.26
CA GLY A 59 45.46 2.19 6.86
C GLY A 59 44.91 3.60 6.60
N THR A 60 43.62 3.76 6.42
CA THR A 60 42.96 5.08 6.35
C THR A 60 41.96 5.23 7.49
N ALA A 61 42.30 6.02 8.52
CA ALA A 61 41.40 6.21 9.66
C ALA A 61 40.29 7.23 9.31
N ALA A 62 39.02 6.87 9.52
CA ALA A 62 37.89 7.73 9.23
C ALA A 62 37.94 9.08 9.97
N ARG A 63 38.51 9.13 11.18
CA ARG A 63 38.65 10.35 11.99
C ARG A 63 39.87 11.21 11.58
N SER A 64 40.77 10.73 10.71
CA SER A 64 41.89 11.53 10.22
C SER A 64 41.44 12.60 9.21
N ALA A 65 42.29 13.59 8.94
CA ALA A 65 42.05 14.56 7.88
C ALA A 65 41.94 13.86 6.52
N ALA A 66 42.88 12.96 6.20
CA ALA A 66 42.87 12.20 4.94
C ALA A 66 41.57 11.36 4.74
N GLY A 67 41.00 10.82 5.83
CA GLY A 67 39.72 10.11 5.77
C GLY A 67 38.57 11.03 5.44
N ARG A 68 38.45 12.20 6.08
CA ARG A 68 37.41 13.17 5.79
C ARG A 68 37.52 13.72 4.36
N ASP A 69 38.72 14.10 3.94
CA ASP A 69 38.98 14.61 2.59
C ASP A 69 38.65 13.59 1.51
N LEU A 70 38.72 12.30 1.81
CA LEU A 70 38.31 11.23 0.91
C LEU A 70 36.80 11.33 0.55
N ALA A 71 35.91 11.40 1.54
CA ALA A 71 34.46 11.47 1.28
C ALA A 71 34.06 12.80 0.60
N GLU A 72 34.60 13.90 1.07
CA GLU A 72 34.35 15.25 0.55
C GLU A 72 34.91 15.43 -0.87
N GLY A 73 36.03 14.84 -1.21
CA GLY A 73 36.67 14.86 -2.52
C GLY A 73 35.78 14.20 -3.62
N TYR A 74 34.89 13.30 -3.25
CA TYR A 74 33.84 12.73 -4.13
C TYR A 74 32.56 13.51 -4.10
N GLY A 75 32.47 14.63 -3.36
CA GLY A 75 31.29 15.45 -3.21
C GLY A 75 30.22 14.84 -2.28
N ALA A 76 30.61 13.86 -1.47
CA ALA A 76 29.73 13.28 -0.46
C ALA A 76 29.80 14.09 0.83
N ARG A 77 28.66 14.35 1.45
CA ARG A 77 28.57 15.05 2.73
C ARG A 77 28.53 14.06 3.88
N ILE A 78 29.51 14.10 4.76
CA ILE A 78 29.55 13.26 5.96
C ILE A 78 28.45 13.69 6.93
N SER A 79 27.56 12.76 7.32
CA SER A 79 26.55 12.94 8.36
C SER A 79 26.97 12.38 9.71
N HIS A 80 27.70 11.26 9.71
CA HIS A 80 28.26 10.63 10.91
C HIS A 80 29.64 10.03 10.61
N THR A 81 30.58 10.14 11.57
CA THR A 81 31.88 9.49 11.50
C THR A 81 31.97 8.40 12.57
N TYR A 82 32.34 7.21 12.15
CA TYR A 82 32.52 6.05 13.00
C TYR A 82 34.02 5.79 13.17
N GLY A 83 34.44 5.29 14.30
CA GLY A 83 35.88 5.05 14.53
C GLY A 83 36.13 4.01 15.61
N THR A 84 35.10 3.41 16.18
CA THR A 84 35.24 2.40 17.23
C THR A 84 34.60 1.07 16.80
N VAL A 85 33.36 1.10 16.32
CA VAL A 85 32.63 -0.10 15.90
C VAL A 85 32.74 -0.34 14.39
N LEU A 86 33.09 0.70 13.65
CA LEU A 86 33.27 0.71 12.20
C LEU A 86 34.30 1.79 11.87
N ASN A 87 35.24 1.50 10.98
CA ASN A 87 36.14 2.53 10.43
C ASN A 87 35.47 3.11 9.17
N GLY A 88 34.70 4.21 9.32
CA GLY A 88 33.94 4.71 8.18
C GLY A 88 32.99 5.85 8.49
N TYR A 89 32.01 6.05 7.59
CA TYR A 89 31.07 7.17 7.62
C TYR A 89 29.65 6.74 7.29
N ALA A 90 28.65 7.50 7.79
CA ALA A 90 27.40 7.69 7.06
C ALA A 90 27.52 8.96 6.21
N VAL A 91 27.21 8.88 4.93
CA VAL A 91 27.30 10.00 4.00
C VAL A 91 26.00 10.26 3.27
N ARG A 92 25.79 11.54 2.92
CA ARG A 92 24.78 11.95 1.94
C ARG A 92 25.48 12.16 0.60
N ALA A 93 25.01 11.45 -0.44
CA ALA A 93 25.57 11.47 -1.77
C ALA A 93 24.51 11.07 -2.80
N ASP A 94 24.69 11.44 -4.05
CA ASP A 94 23.95 10.79 -5.14
C ASP A 94 24.56 9.42 -5.51
N ALA A 95 23.86 8.65 -6.34
CA ALA A 95 24.29 7.31 -6.71
C ALA A 95 25.65 7.28 -7.47
N ARG A 96 25.94 8.35 -8.24
CA ARG A 96 27.20 8.47 -8.98
C ARG A 96 28.37 8.77 -8.02
N GLN A 97 28.15 9.65 -7.06
CA GLN A 97 29.13 9.98 -6.02
C GLN A 97 29.44 8.75 -5.17
N ALA A 98 28.39 8.03 -4.72
CA ALA A 98 28.52 6.78 -3.97
C ALA A 98 29.24 5.69 -4.78
N GLY A 99 28.96 5.56 -6.08
CA GLY A 99 29.64 4.63 -6.98
C GLY A 99 31.11 4.97 -7.18
N ARG A 100 31.49 6.25 -7.25
CA ARG A 100 32.90 6.67 -7.32
C ARG A 100 33.62 6.40 -6.00
N LEU A 101 32.98 6.66 -4.85
CA LEU A 101 33.50 6.28 -3.55
C LEU A 101 33.75 4.77 -3.46
N ALA A 102 32.82 3.95 -3.96
CA ALA A 102 32.94 2.50 -3.97
C ALA A 102 34.07 1.97 -4.89
N ALA A 103 34.56 2.80 -5.79
CA ALA A 103 35.69 2.46 -6.67
C ALA A 103 37.07 2.89 -6.12
N ASP A 104 37.10 3.68 -5.03
CA ASP A 104 38.38 4.12 -4.43
C ASP A 104 39.05 2.97 -3.68
N PRO A 105 40.34 2.69 -3.92
CA PRO A 105 41.05 1.56 -3.28
C PRO A 105 41.15 1.69 -1.75
N ARG A 106 40.89 2.85 -1.18
CA ARG A 106 40.89 3.09 0.28
C ARG A 106 39.50 2.77 0.89
N VAL A 107 38.49 2.42 0.08
CA VAL A 107 37.14 2.11 0.50
C VAL A 107 36.88 0.61 0.39
N ALA A 108 36.71 -0.04 1.53
CA ALA A 108 36.40 -1.47 1.61
C ALA A 108 34.96 -1.79 1.11
N SER A 109 34.03 -0.93 1.42
CA SER A 109 32.63 -1.10 0.94
C SER A 109 31.83 0.18 1.02
N VAL A 110 30.82 0.27 0.11
CA VAL A 110 29.72 1.24 0.19
C VAL A 110 28.41 0.46 0.20
N VAL A 111 27.63 0.65 1.26
CA VAL A 111 26.34 -0.01 1.46
C VAL A 111 25.25 1.06 1.47
N GLN A 112 24.15 0.82 0.76
CA GLN A 112 23.01 1.73 0.86
C GLN A 112 22.43 1.68 2.28
N ASP A 113 22.24 2.84 2.90
CA ASP A 113 21.63 2.95 4.22
C ASP A 113 20.19 2.45 4.21
N THR A 114 19.75 1.85 5.32
CA THR A 114 18.40 1.29 5.45
C THR A 114 17.71 1.82 6.70
N ARG A 115 16.40 1.95 6.65
CA ARG A 115 15.58 2.28 7.82
C ARG A 115 15.57 1.11 8.79
N VAL A 116 15.86 1.39 10.04
CA VAL A 116 15.66 0.47 11.17
C VAL A 116 14.42 0.96 11.93
N ALA A 117 13.44 0.09 12.12
CA ALA A 117 12.22 0.37 12.86
C ALA A 117 12.08 -0.63 14.01
N LEU A 118 11.33 -0.23 15.05
CA LEU A 118 10.86 -1.19 16.06
C LEU A 118 9.91 -2.18 15.38
N ASP A 119 10.14 -3.46 15.56
CA ASP A 119 9.25 -4.52 15.07
C ASP A 119 8.01 -4.59 15.99
N HIS A 120 6.89 -4.05 15.52
CA HIS A 120 5.62 -4.11 16.23
C HIS A 120 4.95 -5.43 15.89
N THR A 121 5.16 -6.43 16.76
CA THR A 121 4.63 -7.78 16.58
C THR A 121 3.70 -8.15 17.73
N GLN A 122 2.47 -8.55 17.42
CA GLN A 122 1.55 -9.20 18.31
C GLN A 122 1.78 -10.72 18.26
N ARG A 123 2.15 -11.33 19.38
CA ARG A 123 2.25 -12.80 19.52
C ARG A 123 0.87 -13.39 19.79
N ASN A 124 0.58 -14.55 19.18
CA ASN A 124 -0.69 -15.27 19.31
C ASN A 124 -1.92 -14.36 19.08
N PRO A 125 -2.04 -13.70 17.92
CA PRO A 125 -3.20 -12.86 17.64
C PRO A 125 -4.49 -13.70 17.77
N PRO A 126 -5.54 -13.17 18.39
CA PRO A 126 -6.76 -13.94 18.65
C PRO A 126 -7.56 -14.26 17.38
N SER A 127 -7.27 -13.57 16.28
CA SER A 127 -7.78 -13.87 14.94
C SER A 127 -6.66 -14.40 14.07
N TRP A 128 -6.88 -15.57 13.44
CA TRP A 128 -5.94 -16.14 12.48
C TRP A 128 -5.78 -15.27 11.23
N GLY A 129 -6.78 -14.43 10.93
CA GLY A 129 -6.74 -13.51 9.80
C GLY A 129 -5.59 -12.53 9.88
N LEU A 130 -5.26 -12.05 11.08
CA LEU A 130 -4.10 -11.17 11.31
C LEU A 130 -2.78 -11.87 10.97
N ASP A 131 -2.58 -13.07 11.49
CA ASP A 131 -1.40 -13.91 11.23
C ASP A 131 -1.26 -14.25 9.73
N ARG A 132 -2.40 -14.36 9.00
CA ARG A 132 -2.35 -14.69 7.57
C ARG A 132 -1.94 -13.52 6.68
N ILE A 133 -2.33 -12.31 7.03
CA ILE A 133 -2.14 -11.16 6.14
C ILE A 133 -0.76 -10.51 6.24
N ASP A 134 0.07 -10.85 7.22
CA ASP A 134 1.46 -10.37 7.28
C ASP A 134 2.47 -11.36 6.64
N ARG A 135 1.99 -12.51 6.13
CA ARG A 135 2.80 -13.55 5.52
C ARG A 135 2.41 -13.88 4.08
N ARG A 136 3.40 -14.16 3.25
CA ARG A 136 3.15 -14.50 1.85
C ARG A 136 2.62 -15.91 1.62
N GLY A 137 2.67 -16.80 2.62
CA GLY A 137 2.22 -18.19 2.50
C GLY A 137 2.07 -18.89 3.84
N LEU A 138 1.48 -20.08 3.81
CA LEU A 138 1.37 -21.01 4.94
C LEU A 138 2.71 -21.73 5.19
N PRO A 139 2.94 -22.26 6.39
CA PRO A 139 2.07 -22.26 7.58
C PRO A 139 2.06 -20.90 8.31
N LEU A 140 1.01 -20.67 9.12
CA LEU A 140 0.91 -19.55 10.04
C LEU A 140 1.94 -19.69 11.17
N ASP A 141 2.49 -18.57 11.70
CA ASP A 141 3.53 -18.58 12.74
C ASP A 141 3.09 -17.97 14.09
N ARG A 142 1.79 -17.72 14.25
CA ARG A 142 1.17 -17.13 15.44
C ARG A 142 1.70 -15.75 15.76
N ARG A 143 1.97 -14.95 14.74
CA ARG A 143 2.41 -13.56 14.87
C ARG A 143 1.58 -12.69 13.96
N TYR A 144 1.54 -11.43 14.28
CA TYR A 144 1.06 -10.38 13.39
C TYR A 144 1.98 -9.18 13.53
N ALA A 145 2.67 -8.84 12.48
CA ALA A 145 3.54 -7.67 12.39
C ALA A 145 2.88 -6.59 11.52
N TRP A 146 2.99 -5.34 11.93
CA TRP A 146 2.44 -4.21 11.19
C TRP A 146 3.44 -3.05 11.11
N PRO A 147 3.41 -2.21 10.04
CA PRO A 147 4.25 -1.02 9.95
C PRO A 147 3.76 0.08 10.89
N GLU A 148 4.67 0.84 11.48
CA GLU A 148 4.32 2.11 12.09
C GLU A 148 4.01 3.14 10.99
N PRO A 149 3.11 4.09 11.26
CA PRO A 149 2.51 4.41 12.55
C PRO A 149 1.19 3.66 12.86
N ALA A 150 1.03 2.42 12.44
CA ALA A 150 -0.08 1.52 12.78
C ALA A 150 -1.49 2.07 12.42
N GLY A 151 -1.60 2.89 11.38
CA GLY A 151 -2.85 3.55 10.97
C GLY A 151 -3.13 4.86 11.70
N ALA A 152 -2.22 5.37 12.55
CA ALA A 152 -2.42 6.63 13.26
C ALA A 152 -2.69 7.80 12.30
N GLY A 153 -3.66 8.66 12.67
CA GLY A 153 -4.05 9.81 11.88
C GLY A 153 -5.00 9.50 10.71
N VAL A 154 -5.33 8.21 10.47
CA VAL A 154 -6.34 7.80 9.49
C VAL A 154 -7.68 7.56 10.19
N THR A 155 -8.77 7.94 9.54
CA THR A 155 -10.14 7.67 10.01
C THR A 155 -10.80 6.64 9.11
N VAL A 156 -11.34 5.57 9.69
CA VAL A 156 -12.13 4.57 8.99
C VAL A 156 -13.60 4.71 9.36
N TYR A 157 -14.44 4.93 8.38
CA TYR A 157 -15.88 5.03 8.50
C TYR A 157 -16.48 3.65 8.28
N VAL A 158 -17.13 3.12 9.31
CA VAL A 158 -17.84 1.83 9.27
C VAL A 158 -19.31 2.16 9.02
N ILE A 159 -19.76 1.94 7.77
CA ILE A 159 -21.15 2.17 7.33
C ILE A 159 -21.87 0.83 7.44
N ASP A 160 -22.61 0.62 8.55
CA ASP A 160 -23.06 -0.71 8.97
C ASP A 160 -24.22 -0.62 9.99
N THR A 161 -24.38 -1.59 10.89
CA THR A 161 -25.40 -1.66 11.97
C THR A 161 -25.13 -0.72 13.16
N GLY A 162 -24.05 0.07 13.11
CA GLY A 162 -23.56 0.83 14.24
C GLY A 162 -22.26 0.26 14.80
N VAL A 163 -21.71 0.87 15.85
CA VAL A 163 -20.54 0.36 16.60
C VAL A 163 -20.74 0.61 18.08
N ARG A 164 -20.48 -0.40 18.91
CA ARG A 164 -20.36 -0.25 20.36
C ARG A 164 -19.05 0.48 20.69
N THR A 165 -19.10 1.81 20.69
CA THR A 165 -17.91 2.68 20.78
C THR A 165 -17.19 2.56 22.15
N THR A 166 -17.89 2.09 23.19
CA THR A 166 -17.35 1.84 24.54
C THR A 166 -16.54 0.55 24.65
N HIS A 167 -16.56 -0.30 23.61
CA HIS A 167 -15.84 -1.59 23.65
C HIS A 167 -14.33 -1.34 23.89
N ARG A 168 -13.76 -2.02 24.90
CA ARG A 168 -12.36 -1.80 25.35
C ARG A 168 -11.31 -2.00 24.26
N ASP A 169 -11.59 -2.84 23.29
CA ASP A 169 -10.68 -3.09 22.17
C ASP A 169 -10.45 -1.85 21.29
N PHE A 170 -11.36 -0.88 21.33
CA PHE A 170 -11.17 0.38 20.61
C PHE A 170 -10.33 1.40 21.38
N ALA A 171 -10.12 1.25 22.67
CA ALA A 171 -9.30 2.13 23.52
C ALA A 171 -9.63 3.62 23.28
N GLY A 172 -10.91 3.99 23.20
CA GLY A 172 -11.38 5.36 22.98
C GLY A 172 -11.22 5.90 21.54
N ARG A 173 -10.79 5.08 20.58
CA ARG A 173 -10.58 5.50 19.18
C ARG A 173 -11.85 5.40 18.31
N ALA A 174 -12.91 4.80 18.81
CA ALA A 174 -14.21 4.73 18.15
C ALA A 174 -15.13 5.84 18.64
N ARG A 175 -15.90 6.43 17.74
CA ARG A 175 -16.91 7.45 18.03
C ARG A 175 -18.11 7.32 17.11
N HIS A 176 -19.24 7.85 17.53
CA HIS A 176 -20.42 7.97 16.69
C HIS A 176 -20.24 9.04 15.60
N GLY A 177 -20.80 8.79 14.43
CA GLY A 177 -20.95 9.72 13.34
C GLY A 177 -22.41 10.17 13.20
N TRP A 178 -23.26 9.28 12.61
CA TRP A 178 -24.69 9.52 12.46
C TRP A 178 -25.45 8.19 12.35
N ASP A 179 -26.66 8.18 12.87
CA ASP A 179 -27.63 7.07 12.76
C ASP A 179 -28.73 7.44 11.76
N PHE A 180 -28.80 6.75 10.63
CA PHE A 180 -29.82 6.92 9.60
C PHE A 180 -31.03 6.00 9.79
N VAL A 181 -31.04 5.19 10.85
CA VAL A 181 -32.18 4.36 11.24
C VAL A 181 -33.09 5.14 12.19
N GLN A 182 -32.51 5.81 13.19
CA GLN A 182 -33.20 6.60 14.21
C GLN A 182 -33.13 8.10 13.94
N ASP A 183 -32.35 8.54 12.95
CA ASP A 183 -32.10 9.92 12.56
C ASP A 183 -31.51 10.78 13.69
N ASP A 184 -30.48 10.25 14.36
CA ASP A 184 -29.79 10.94 15.44
C ASP A 184 -28.25 10.82 15.36
N ARG A 185 -27.55 11.27 16.40
CA ARG A 185 -26.09 11.25 16.46
C ARG A 185 -25.51 10.02 17.16
N THR A 186 -26.32 9.06 17.55
CA THR A 186 -25.93 7.91 18.39
C THR A 186 -25.96 6.62 17.58
N ALA A 187 -25.04 6.47 16.64
CA ALA A 187 -24.90 5.29 15.80
C ALA A 187 -24.42 4.06 16.60
N GLN A 188 -25.21 3.68 17.64
CA GLN A 188 -24.97 2.54 18.52
C GLN A 188 -25.35 1.24 17.79
N ASP A 189 -24.59 0.19 18.04
CA ASP A 189 -24.81 -1.13 17.45
C ASP A 189 -25.74 -1.99 18.33
N GLY A 190 -26.92 -2.30 17.82
CA GLY A 190 -27.86 -3.23 18.45
C GLY A 190 -27.86 -4.63 17.86
N ASN A 191 -27.13 -4.84 16.75
CA ASN A 191 -26.98 -6.12 16.05
C ASN A 191 -25.68 -6.85 16.42
N GLY A 192 -24.57 -6.16 16.35
CA GLY A 192 -23.23 -6.69 16.60
C GLY A 192 -22.34 -6.81 15.35
N HIS A 193 -22.91 -6.74 14.14
CA HIS A 193 -22.14 -6.88 12.89
C HIS A 193 -21.15 -5.73 12.71
N GLY A 194 -21.59 -4.48 12.85
CA GLY A 194 -20.71 -3.31 12.67
C GLY A 194 -19.61 -3.20 13.74
N THR A 195 -19.88 -3.61 14.99
CA THR A 195 -18.85 -3.70 16.04
C THR A 195 -17.79 -4.74 15.69
N HIS A 196 -18.19 -5.89 15.17
CA HIS A 196 -17.28 -6.94 14.73
C HIS A 196 -16.41 -6.47 13.57
N VAL A 197 -17.00 -5.83 12.57
CA VAL A 197 -16.31 -5.20 11.43
C VAL A 197 -15.31 -4.15 11.90
N ALA A 198 -15.72 -3.23 12.77
CA ALA A 198 -14.85 -2.20 13.34
C ALA A 198 -13.66 -2.78 14.12
N GLY A 199 -13.87 -3.89 14.84
CA GLY A 199 -12.83 -4.62 15.54
C GLY A 199 -11.75 -5.16 14.60
N ILE A 200 -12.13 -5.74 13.47
CA ILE A 200 -11.19 -6.21 12.43
C ILE A 200 -10.38 -5.05 11.83
N VAL A 201 -11.01 -3.88 11.65
CA VAL A 201 -10.30 -2.70 11.13
C VAL A 201 -9.24 -2.20 12.10
N ALA A 202 -9.63 -1.89 13.36
CA ALA A 202 -8.82 -1.06 14.25
C ALA A 202 -8.86 -1.46 15.73
N GLY A 203 -9.34 -2.63 16.06
CA GLY A 203 -9.22 -3.15 17.42
C GLY A 203 -7.76 -3.29 17.87
N THR A 204 -7.49 -3.04 19.12
CA THR A 204 -6.15 -3.24 19.72
C THR A 204 -5.72 -4.69 19.63
N SER A 205 -6.65 -5.63 19.92
CA SER A 205 -6.39 -7.08 19.86
C SER A 205 -6.70 -7.68 18.49
N TYR A 206 -7.81 -7.27 17.87
CA TYR A 206 -8.35 -7.91 16.66
C TYR A 206 -8.04 -7.12 15.37
N GLY A 207 -7.59 -5.87 15.49
CA GLY A 207 -7.51 -4.94 14.36
C GLY A 207 -6.21 -5.02 13.58
N VAL A 208 -6.35 -4.78 12.27
CA VAL A 208 -5.23 -4.63 11.33
C VAL A 208 -4.50 -3.31 11.58
N ALA A 209 -5.22 -2.19 11.63
CA ALA A 209 -4.66 -0.84 11.84
C ALA A 209 -4.89 -0.37 13.28
N LYS A 210 -4.08 -0.86 14.20
CA LYS A 210 -4.30 -0.77 15.66
C LYS A 210 -4.40 0.65 16.23
N LYS A 211 -3.95 1.68 15.50
CA LYS A 211 -3.99 3.10 15.90
C LYS A 211 -4.93 3.95 15.03
N ALA A 212 -5.65 3.34 14.07
CA ALA A 212 -6.65 4.06 13.29
C ALA A 212 -7.87 4.45 14.14
N ARG A 213 -8.58 5.49 13.72
CA ARG A 213 -9.84 5.94 14.35
C ARG A 213 -11.02 5.33 13.63
N ILE A 214 -12.07 4.98 14.38
CA ILE A 214 -13.34 4.49 13.85
C ILE A 214 -14.40 5.56 13.99
N VAL A 215 -15.20 5.74 12.94
CA VAL A 215 -16.44 6.50 12.98
C VAL A 215 -17.58 5.60 12.55
N SER A 216 -18.53 5.41 13.46
CA SER A 216 -19.73 4.62 13.24
C SER A 216 -20.76 5.41 12.44
N VAL A 217 -21.24 4.85 11.32
CA VAL A 217 -22.36 5.39 10.54
C VAL A 217 -23.39 4.28 10.41
N ARG A 218 -24.49 4.38 11.16
CA ARG A 218 -25.52 3.35 11.20
C ARG A 218 -26.51 3.57 10.07
N VAL A 219 -26.64 2.56 9.22
CA VAL A 219 -27.54 2.52 8.06
C VAL A 219 -28.36 1.24 8.03
N LEU A 220 -28.06 0.29 8.91
CA LEU A 220 -28.77 -0.97 9.11
C LEU A 220 -29.31 -1.02 10.54
N ASP A 221 -30.50 -1.56 10.70
CA ASP A 221 -31.17 -1.73 11.99
C ASP A 221 -30.60 -2.90 12.82
N ASP A 222 -31.24 -3.21 13.95
CA ASP A 222 -30.81 -4.27 14.86
C ASP A 222 -31.05 -5.69 14.28
N ALA A 223 -31.87 -5.80 13.23
CA ALA A 223 -32.01 -7.04 12.45
C ALA A 223 -30.94 -7.18 11.34
N GLY A 224 -30.07 -6.17 11.16
CA GLY A 224 -29.07 -6.13 10.10
C GLY A 224 -29.65 -5.73 8.74
N SER A 225 -30.82 -5.09 8.71
CA SER A 225 -31.53 -4.70 7.51
C SER A 225 -31.60 -3.18 7.37
N GLY A 226 -31.64 -2.70 6.14
CA GLY A 226 -31.78 -1.28 5.85
C GLY A 226 -32.19 -1.04 4.40
N THR A 227 -32.56 0.19 4.10
CA THR A 227 -32.93 0.59 2.74
C THR A 227 -31.75 1.14 1.97
N THR A 228 -31.77 1.02 0.64
CA THR A 228 -30.78 1.69 -0.23
C THR A 228 -30.69 3.19 0.05
N ALA A 229 -31.82 3.83 0.36
CA ALA A 229 -31.86 5.26 0.70
C ALA A 229 -31.03 5.58 1.96
N GLN A 230 -31.12 4.77 3.02
CA GLN A 230 -30.32 4.93 4.24
C GLN A 230 -28.84 4.72 3.96
N VAL A 231 -28.50 3.71 3.16
CA VAL A 231 -27.08 3.46 2.77
C VAL A 231 -26.53 4.63 1.97
N ILE A 232 -27.27 5.16 0.98
CA ILE A 232 -26.88 6.34 0.21
C ILE A 232 -26.73 7.56 1.12
N ALA A 233 -27.64 7.77 2.08
CA ALA A 233 -27.56 8.87 3.04
C ALA A 233 -26.29 8.75 3.92
N GLY A 234 -25.93 7.54 4.35
CA GLY A 234 -24.67 7.29 5.08
C GLY A 234 -23.43 7.59 4.24
N ILE A 235 -23.42 7.20 2.97
CA ILE A 235 -22.34 7.50 2.02
C ILE A 235 -22.22 9.01 1.80
N ASP A 236 -23.34 9.71 1.62
CA ASP A 236 -23.39 11.16 1.44
C ASP A 236 -22.86 11.89 2.68
N TRP A 237 -23.28 11.45 3.87
CA TRP A 237 -22.76 11.98 5.13
C TRP A 237 -21.25 11.79 5.26
N VAL A 238 -20.72 10.60 4.95
CA VAL A 238 -19.28 10.34 4.93
C VAL A 238 -18.59 11.27 3.94
N THR A 239 -19.14 11.44 2.74
CA THR A 239 -18.55 12.31 1.70
C THR A 239 -18.38 13.75 2.18
N ARG A 240 -19.38 14.28 2.91
CA ARG A 240 -19.37 15.65 3.46
C ARG A 240 -18.52 15.81 4.71
N ASN A 241 -18.39 14.74 5.54
CA ASN A 241 -17.79 14.83 6.87
C ASN A 241 -16.42 14.12 6.99
N ALA A 242 -15.92 13.48 5.92
CA ALA A 242 -14.70 12.71 5.98
C ALA A 242 -13.48 13.59 6.30
N ARG A 243 -12.78 13.23 7.39
CA ARG A 243 -11.47 13.81 7.75
C ARG A 243 -10.38 12.96 7.10
N LYS A 244 -9.78 13.47 6.05
CA LYS A 244 -8.75 12.78 5.27
C LYS A 244 -7.38 12.79 5.96
N PRO A 245 -6.57 11.72 5.79
CA PRO A 245 -6.85 10.53 5.00
C PRO A 245 -7.97 9.67 5.59
N ALA A 246 -8.83 9.13 4.71
CA ALA A 246 -10.06 8.45 5.10
C ALA A 246 -10.29 7.17 4.29
N VAL A 247 -10.83 6.15 4.97
CA VAL A 247 -11.33 4.92 4.39
C VAL A 247 -12.80 4.75 4.78
N ALA A 248 -13.64 4.23 3.90
CA ALA A 248 -14.98 3.79 4.22
C ALA A 248 -15.09 2.29 3.93
N ASN A 249 -15.66 1.54 4.87
CA ASN A 249 -15.93 0.12 4.72
C ASN A 249 -17.43 -0.12 4.61
N LEU A 250 -17.85 -0.80 3.54
CA LEU A 250 -19.21 -1.29 3.32
C LEU A 250 -19.18 -2.83 3.35
N SER A 251 -19.46 -3.40 4.53
CA SER A 251 -19.63 -4.84 4.71
C SER A 251 -21.10 -5.24 4.52
N LEU A 252 -21.74 -4.65 3.52
CA LEU A 252 -23.15 -4.82 3.16
C LEU A 252 -23.31 -4.80 1.65
N GLY A 253 -24.45 -5.23 1.16
CA GLY A 253 -24.77 -5.19 -0.25
C GLY A 253 -26.17 -5.76 -0.54
N GLY A 254 -26.55 -5.64 -1.79
CA GLY A 254 -27.81 -6.16 -2.29
C GLY A 254 -27.75 -6.32 -3.81
N PHE A 255 -28.84 -6.66 -4.46
CA PHE A 255 -28.92 -6.68 -5.91
C PHE A 255 -28.50 -5.34 -6.51
N ARG A 256 -28.05 -5.40 -7.74
CA ARG A 256 -27.50 -4.24 -8.45
C ARG A 256 -28.42 -3.02 -8.40
N ASN A 257 -27.87 -1.89 -7.95
CA ASN A 257 -28.56 -0.62 -7.82
C ASN A 257 -27.65 0.51 -8.33
N ALA A 258 -28.07 1.15 -9.42
CA ALA A 258 -27.26 2.16 -10.11
C ALA A 258 -27.05 3.43 -9.28
N GLN A 259 -28.01 3.81 -8.42
CA GLN A 259 -27.93 4.98 -7.54
C GLN A 259 -26.95 4.75 -6.41
N LEU A 260 -26.94 3.55 -5.80
CA LEU A 260 -25.95 3.17 -4.80
C LEU A 260 -24.53 3.16 -5.39
N ASP A 261 -24.38 2.56 -6.58
CA ASP A 261 -23.10 2.55 -7.29
C ASP A 261 -22.62 3.97 -7.63
N ALA A 262 -23.54 4.86 -8.03
CA ALA A 262 -23.19 6.26 -8.30
C ALA A 262 -22.76 7.00 -7.03
N ALA A 263 -23.44 6.81 -5.90
CA ALA A 263 -23.10 7.42 -4.62
C ALA A 263 -21.68 7.00 -4.17
N VAL A 264 -21.36 5.70 -4.26
CA VAL A 264 -20.01 5.20 -3.94
C VAL A 264 -18.94 5.81 -4.86
N ARG A 265 -19.19 5.86 -6.19
CA ARG A 265 -18.24 6.50 -7.13
C ARG A 265 -18.01 7.97 -6.81
N THR A 266 -19.05 8.72 -6.50
CA THR A 266 -18.95 10.14 -6.15
C THR A 266 -18.15 10.34 -4.86
N SER A 267 -18.40 9.51 -3.85
CA SER A 267 -17.62 9.56 -2.61
C SER A 267 -16.15 9.22 -2.82
N ILE A 268 -15.84 8.23 -3.64
CA ILE A 268 -14.46 7.89 -4.03
C ILE A 268 -13.78 9.08 -4.74
N ALA A 269 -14.50 9.72 -5.67
CA ALA A 269 -13.99 10.90 -6.37
C ALA A 269 -13.70 12.08 -5.43
N SER A 270 -14.39 12.16 -4.28
CA SER A 270 -14.07 13.14 -3.23
C SER A 270 -12.77 12.83 -2.48
N GLY A 271 -12.15 11.65 -2.68
CA GLY A 271 -10.89 11.23 -2.07
C GLY A 271 -11.04 10.29 -0.87
N VAL A 272 -12.19 9.65 -0.67
CA VAL A 272 -12.39 8.59 0.33
C VAL A 272 -12.13 7.24 -0.31
N THR A 273 -11.23 6.43 0.26
CA THR A 273 -10.99 5.05 -0.21
C THR A 273 -12.12 4.13 0.27
N TYR A 274 -12.71 3.37 -0.63
CA TYR A 274 -13.78 2.41 -0.28
C TYR A 274 -13.30 0.98 -0.39
N THR A 275 -13.60 0.17 0.64
CA THR A 275 -13.52 -1.29 0.61
C THR A 275 -14.92 -1.86 0.74
N VAL A 276 -15.26 -2.81 -0.11
CA VAL A 276 -16.61 -3.38 -0.18
C VAL A 276 -16.58 -4.90 -0.17
N ALA A 277 -17.54 -5.51 0.50
CA ALA A 277 -17.72 -6.96 0.49
C ALA A 277 -18.21 -7.43 -0.88
N ALA A 278 -17.69 -8.54 -1.39
CA ALA A 278 -18.09 -9.11 -2.68
C ALA A 278 -19.53 -9.68 -2.69
N GLY A 279 -20.09 -9.98 -1.50
CA GLY A 279 -21.34 -10.71 -1.32
C GLY A 279 -21.16 -12.18 -0.98
N ASN A 280 -22.23 -12.84 -0.52
CA ASN A 280 -22.16 -14.18 0.08
C ASN A 280 -23.11 -15.20 -0.59
N GLU A 281 -23.46 -15.00 -1.85
CA GLU A 281 -24.40 -15.81 -2.61
C GLU A 281 -23.70 -16.89 -3.46
N GLY A 282 -22.36 -16.95 -3.44
CA GLY A 282 -21.58 -17.87 -4.26
C GLY A 282 -21.69 -17.59 -5.78
N GLY A 283 -22.10 -16.37 -6.14
CA GLY A 283 -22.37 -15.93 -7.50
C GLY A 283 -21.39 -14.86 -8.01
N PRO A 284 -21.60 -14.37 -9.25
CA PRO A 284 -20.81 -13.28 -9.80
C PRO A 284 -21.04 -11.97 -9.04
N ALA A 285 -19.99 -11.41 -8.44
CA ALA A 285 -20.06 -10.17 -7.65
C ALA A 285 -20.54 -8.95 -8.47
N ALA A 286 -20.38 -8.98 -9.79
CA ALA A 286 -20.87 -7.94 -10.69
C ALA A 286 -22.40 -7.74 -10.68
N LEU A 287 -23.15 -8.72 -10.17
CA LEU A 287 -24.61 -8.65 -10.05
C LEU A 287 -25.08 -7.93 -8.78
N TYR A 288 -24.16 -7.49 -7.94
CA TYR A 288 -24.44 -6.89 -6.64
C TYR A 288 -23.85 -5.49 -6.52
N SER A 289 -24.51 -4.64 -5.76
CA SER A 289 -24.04 -3.31 -5.36
C SER A 289 -23.75 -3.29 -3.86
N PRO A 290 -22.65 -2.63 -3.43
CA PRO A 290 -21.68 -1.87 -4.22
C PRO A 290 -20.54 -2.72 -4.81
N ALA A 291 -20.57 -4.06 -4.73
CA ALA A 291 -19.52 -4.97 -5.18
C ALA A 291 -19.14 -4.80 -6.67
N GLY A 292 -20.06 -4.33 -7.49
CA GLY A 292 -19.85 -4.05 -8.92
C GLY A 292 -19.12 -2.74 -9.23
N VAL A 293 -18.81 -1.90 -8.22
CA VAL A 293 -18.15 -0.59 -8.42
C VAL A 293 -16.65 -0.76 -8.58
N LYS A 294 -16.15 -0.64 -9.79
CA LYS A 294 -14.72 -0.86 -10.14
C LYS A 294 -13.73 0.09 -9.43
N GLN A 295 -14.18 1.24 -8.96
CA GLN A 295 -13.34 2.21 -8.25
C GLN A 295 -13.17 1.88 -6.77
N ALA A 296 -14.06 1.08 -6.19
CA ALA A 296 -13.92 0.53 -4.84
C ALA A 296 -12.97 -0.68 -4.86
N VAL A 297 -12.42 -1.03 -3.71
CA VAL A 297 -11.67 -2.29 -3.55
C VAL A 297 -12.67 -3.38 -3.15
N THR A 298 -13.03 -4.25 -4.09
CA THR A 298 -13.98 -5.34 -3.89
C THR A 298 -13.28 -6.59 -3.38
N VAL A 299 -13.75 -7.13 -2.25
CA VAL A 299 -13.03 -8.14 -1.46
C VAL A 299 -13.82 -9.45 -1.35
N GLY A 300 -13.24 -10.53 -1.86
CA GLY A 300 -13.69 -11.90 -1.64
C GLY A 300 -13.13 -12.50 -0.34
N ALA A 301 -13.75 -13.59 0.15
CA ALA A 301 -13.33 -14.26 1.36
C ALA A 301 -12.46 -15.49 1.10
N THR A 302 -11.50 -15.76 2.03
CA THR A 302 -10.80 -17.05 2.13
C THR A 302 -10.96 -17.65 3.52
N ASP A 303 -10.80 -18.97 3.60
CA ASP A 303 -10.61 -19.70 4.84
C ASP A 303 -9.12 -19.76 5.25
N ARG A 304 -8.84 -20.46 6.34
CA ARG A 304 -7.49 -20.59 6.92
C ARG A 304 -6.51 -21.38 6.04
N GLN A 305 -7.01 -22.13 5.05
CA GLN A 305 -6.23 -22.88 4.06
C GLN A 305 -6.07 -22.12 2.74
N ASP A 306 -6.37 -20.82 2.73
CA ASP A 306 -6.35 -19.96 1.52
C ASP A 306 -7.39 -20.39 0.46
N LYS A 307 -8.41 -21.15 0.79
CA LYS A 307 -9.46 -21.58 -0.13
C LYS A 307 -10.64 -20.61 -0.07
N LYS A 308 -11.20 -20.25 -1.23
CA LYS A 308 -12.45 -19.49 -1.31
C LYS A 308 -13.59 -20.38 -0.80
N PRO A 309 -14.35 -19.97 0.24
CA PRO A 309 -15.53 -20.70 0.69
C PRO A 309 -16.65 -20.62 -0.36
N ALA A 310 -17.57 -21.58 -0.31
CA ALA A 310 -18.66 -21.69 -1.28
C ALA A 310 -19.50 -20.41 -1.34
N PHE A 311 -19.76 -19.77 -0.20
CA PHE A 311 -20.59 -18.58 -0.13
C PHE A 311 -19.94 -17.35 -0.81
N SER A 312 -18.60 -17.20 -0.79
CA SER A 312 -17.98 -15.98 -1.31
C SER A 312 -18.27 -15.79 -2.80
N ASN A 313 -18.81 -14.64 -3.14
CA ASN A 313 -18.95 -14.22 -4.51
C ASN A 313 -17.57 -14.14 -5.20
N PHE A 314 -17.57 -14.17 -6.53
CA PHE A 314 -16.39 -14.25 -7.37
C PHE A 314 -16.53 -13.40 -8.64
N GLY A 315 -15.50 -13.37 -9.47
CA GLY A 315 -15.54 -12.72 -10.78
C GLY A 315 -14.51 -11.60 -10.94
N SER A 316 -14.52 -10.99 -12.11
CA SER A 316 -13.53 -9.96 -12.53
C SER A 316 -13.70 -8.60 -11.83
N THR A 317 -14.77 -8.42 -11.07
CA THR A 317 -14.96 -7.22 -10.25
C THR A 317 -14.24 -7.28 -8.92
N LEU A 318 -13.78 -8.47 -8.48
CA LEU A 318 -12.93 -8.58 -7.31
C LEU A 318 -11.53 -8.02 -7.61
N ASP A 319 -10.97 -7.32 -6.64
CA ASP A 319 -9.57 -6.86 -6.66
C ASP A 319 -8.64 -7.85 -5.98
N LEU A 320 -9.09 -8.41 -4.86
CA LEU A 320 -8.34 -9.38 -4.07
C LEU A 320 -9.25 -10.14 -3.08
N PHE A 321 -8.67 -11.12 -2.43
CA PHE A 321 -9.28 -11.88 -1.34
C PHE A 321 -8.62 -11.52 0.00
N ALA A 322 -9.36 -11.74 1.10
CA ALA A 322 -8.84 -11.60 2.45
C ALA A 322 -9.49 -12.64 3.39
N PRO A 323 -8.93 -12.89 4.59
CA PRO A 323 -9.53 -13.80 5.57
C PRO A 323 -10.98 -13.44 5.89
N GLY A 324 -11.88 -14.41 5.73
CA GLY A 324 -13.33 -14.18 5.90
C GLY A 324 -14.09 -15.34 6.53
N VAL A 325 -13.42 -16.42 6.96
CA VAL A 325 -14.09 -17.58 7.57
C VAL A 325 -13.67 -17.72 9.03
N SER A 326 -14.63 -17.82 9.95
CA SER A 326 -14.39 -17.95 11.39
C SER A 326 -13.43 -16.89 11.93
N ILE A 327 -13.67 -15.64 11.58
CA ILE A 327 -12.87 -14.49 12.01
C ILE A 327 -13.34 -14.04 13.40
N THR A 328 -12.45 -14.08 14.38
CA THR A 328 -12.72 -13.59 15.73
C THR A 328 -12.49 -12.08 15.81
N SER A 329 -13.45 -11.35 16.39
CA SER A 329 -13.36 -9.89 16.61
C SER A 329 -14.21 -9.46 17.80
N ALA A 330 -14.26 -8.16 18.08
CA ALA A 330 -15.11 -7.54 19.09
C ALA A 330 -16.60 -7.83 18.83
N SER A 331 -17.39 -7.93 19.91
CA SER A 331 -18.83 -8.14 19.83
C SER A 331 -19.57 -7.05 20.60
N ALA A 332 -20.75 -6.67 20.13
CA ALA A 332 -21.59 -5.67 20.78
C ALA A 332 -22.29 -6.19 22.07
N ALA A 333 -22.17 -7.47 22.40
CA ALA A 333 -22.81 -8.06 23.58
C ALA A 333 -22.31 -7.46 24.90
N SER A 334 -21.04 -7.02 24.99
CA SER A 334 -20.50 -6.25 26.11
C SER A 334 -19.22 -5.48 25.67
N ASP A 335 -18.68 -4.66 26.56
CA ASP A 335 -17.44 -3.90 26.30
C ASP A 335 -16.17 -4.77 26.19
N THR A 336 -16.28 -6.07 26.48
CA THR A 336 -15.17 -7.02 26.39
C THR A 336 -15.50 -8.29 25.62
N ALA A 337 -16.73 -8.39 25.10
CA ALA A 337 -17.21 -9.57 24.41
C ALA A 337 -16.50 -9.74 23.06
N ARG A 338 -16.41 -10.99 22.62
CA ARG A 338 -15.90 -11.37 21.30
C ARG A 338 -16.85 -12.37 20.64
N ALA A 339 -16.83 -12.38 19.32
CA ALA A 339 -17.57 -13.35 18.51
C ALA A 339 -16.73 -13.79 17.31
N ALA A 340 -17.08 -14.91 16.70
CA ALA A 340 -16.49 -15.36 15.43
C ALA A 340 -17.57 -15.39 14.36
N HIS A 341 -17.33 -14.71 13.26
CA HIS A 341 -18.24 -14.66 12.12
C HIS A 341 -17.54 -15.07 10.82
N SER A 342 -18.35 -15.44 9.82
CA SER A 342 -17.90 -15.79 8.47
C SER A 342 -18.67 -14.98 7.44
N GLY A 343 -17.97 -14.48 6.41
CA GLY A 343 -18.55 -13.70 5.33
C GLY A 343 -17.51 -12.86 4.62
N THR A 344 -17.83 -12.39 3.42
CA THR A 344 -17.05 -11.32 2.75
C THR A 344 -17.10 -10.02 3.57
N SER A 345 -18.10 -9.88 4.44
CA SER A 345 -18.21 -8.82 5.45
C SER A 345 -17.05 -8.81 6.46
N MET A 346 -16.39 -9.95 6.70
CA MET A 346 -15.19 -10.04 7.55
C MET A 346 -13.91 -9.88 6.74
N ALA A 347 -13.95 -10.18 5.44
CA ALA A 347 -12.81 -10.00 4.54
C ALA A 347 -12.56 -8.50 4.22
N SER A 348 -13.61 -7.76 3.89
CA SER A 348 -13.52 -6.32 3.55
C SER A 348 -12.83 -5.47 4.62
N PRO A 349 -13.13 -5.58 5.92
CA PRO A 349 -12.48 -4.78 6.96
C PRO A 349 -11.00 -5.09 7.15
N HIS A 350 -10.51 -6.29 6.83
CA HIS A 350 -9.05 -6.54 6.78
C HIS A 350 -8.39 -5.64 5.74
N VAL A 351 -9.02 -5.46 4.58
CA VAL A 351 -8.53 -4.58 3.51
C VAL A 351 -8.66 -3.12 3.90
N ALA A 352 -9.74 -2.73 4.58
CA ALA A 352 -9.90 -1.37 5.13
C ALA A 352 -8.79 -1.01 6.12
N GLY A 353 -8.45 -1.95 7.01
CA GLY A 353 -7.31 -1.79 7.92
C GLY A 353 -5.98 -1.67 7.18
N ALA A 354 -5.72 -2.51 6.17
CA ALA A 354 -4.51 -2.43 5.36
C ALA A 354 -4.45 -1.11 4.56
N ALA A 355 -5.58 -0.62 4.06
CA ALA A 355 -5.68 0.71 3.46
C ALA A 355 -5.33 1.83 4.45
N ALA A 356 -5.78 1.69 5.71
CA ALA A 356 -5.45 2.65 6.77
C ALA A 356 -3.96 2.62 7.14
N LEU A 357 -3.33 1.44 7.18
CA LEU A 357 -1.87 1.33 7.35
C LEU A 357 -1.12 2.06 6.23
N TYR A 358 -1.48 1.80 4.98
CA TYR A 358 -0.86 2.46 3.83
C TYR A 358 -1.05 3.98 3.84
N LEU A 359 -2.26 4.45 4.13
CA LEU A 359 -2.57 5.88 4.20
C LEU A 359 -1.87 6.60 5.36
N ALA A 360 -1.53 5.93 6.45
CA ALA A 360 -0.80 6.52 7.55
C ALA A 360 0.62 6.94 7.15
N GLU A 361 1.25 6.21 6.23
CA GLU A 361 2.55 6.56 5.65
C GLU A 361 2.41 7.45 4.41
N HIS A 362 1.35 7.26 3.62
CA HIS A 362 1.12 7.93 2.35
C HIS A 362 -0.11 8.85 2.41
N ARG A 363 -0.08 9.84 3.30
CA ARG A 363 -1.24 10.68 3.68
C ARG A 363 -1.95 11.41 2.54
N ARG A 364 -1.28 11.58 1.40
CA ARG A 364 -1.81 12.26 0.20
C ARG A 364 -2.17 11.28 -0.92
N ALA A 365 -2.07 9.98 -0.68
CA ALA A 365 -2.40 8.99 -1.69
C ALA A 365 -3.89 9.06 -2.06
N THR A 366 -4.17 9.03 -3.34
CA THR A 366 -5.54 8.97 -3.87
C THR A 366 -6.14 7.57 -3.67
N PRO A 367 -7.48 7.41 -3.68
CA PRO A 367 -8.11 6.09 -3.58
C PRO A 367 -7.57 5.08 -4.60
N ALA A 368 -7.33 5.51 -5.84
CA ALA A 368 -6.74 4.65 -6.87
C ALA A 368 -5.30 4.23 -6.56
N GLN A 369 -4.50 5.11 -5.97
CA GLN A 369 -3.13 4.77 -5.53
C GLN A 369 -3.16 3.78 -4.38
N VAL A 370 -4.09 3.93 -3.41
CA VAL A 370 -4.29 2.98 -2.32
C VAL A 370 -4.69 1.62 -2.88
N ALA A 371 -5.73 1.54 -3.72
CA ALA A 371 -6.19 0.31 -4.34
C ALA A 371 -5.05 -0.39 -5.10
N ASN A 372 -4.31 0.34 -5.94
CA ASN A 372 -3.17 -0.19 -6.68
C ASN A 372 -2.05 -0.72 -5.77
N ALA A 373 -1.75 -0.04 -4.66
CA ALA A 373 -0.74 -0.47 -3.71
C ALA A 373 -1.13 -1.79 -3.04
N LEU A 374 -2.37 -1.92 -2.57
CA LEU A 374 -2.89 -3.14 -1.96
C LEU A 374 -2.90 -4.32 -2.94
N VAL A 375 -3.35 -4.09 -4.18
CA VAL A 375 -3.40 -5.12 -5.23
C VAL A 375 -2.00 -5.57 -5.64
N LYS A 376 -1.04 -4.65 -5.80
CA LYS A 376 0.36 -4.97 -6.12
C LYS A 376 1.09 -5.66 -4.96
N GLY A 377 0.80 -5.27 -3.72
CA GLY A 377 1.38 -5.87 -2.52
C GLY A 377 0.84 -7.27 -2.19
N ALA A 378 -0.33 -7.65 -2.72
CA ALA A 378 -1.00 -8.91 -2.44
C ALA A 378 -0.15 -10.14 -2.83
N ALA A 379 -0.31 -11.23 -2.09
CA ALA A 379 0.33 -12.50 -2.40
C ALA A 379 -0.38 -13.17 -3.59
N SER A 380 0.34 -13.32 -4.70
CA SER A 380 -0.19 -13.95 -5.91
C SER A 380 -0.17 -15.48 -5.84
N GLY A 381 -1.14 -16.13 -6.50
CA GLY A 381 -1.18 -17.58 -6.67
C GLY A 381 -1.54 -18.39 -5.43
N LYS A 382 -2.10 -17.74 -4.39
CA LYS A 382 -2.37 -18.38 -3.10
C LYS A 382 -3.81 -18.87 -2.94
N VAL A 383 -4.78 -18.29 -3.64
CA VAL A 383 -6.19 -18.60 -3.43
C VAL A 383 -6.61 -19.83 -4.23
N ALA A 384 -6.97 -20.89 -3.52
CA ALA A 384 -7.54 -22.09 -4.13
C ALA A 384 -9.04 -21.90 -4.40
N GLY A 385 -9.53 -22.41 -5.55
CA GLY A 385 -10.96 -22.37 -5.90
C GLY A 385 -11.54 -20.96 -6.03
N ARG A 386 -10.76 -19.99 -6.45
CA ARG A 386 -11.11 -18.55 -6.48
C ARG A 386 -12.35 -18.18 -7.30
N GLY A 387 -12.87 -19.10 -8.13
CA GLY A 387 -13.98 -18.83 -9.06
C GLY A 387 -13.51 -18.22 -10.39
N LEU A 388 -14.33 -18.42 -11.41
CA LEU A 388 -14.03 -17.99 -12.79
C LEU A 388 -13.88 -16.46 -12.85
N GLY A 389 -12.86 -15.97 -13.54
CA GLY A 389 -12.58 -14.55 -13.74
C GLY A 389 -11.98 -13.82 -12.54
N SER A 390 -11.94 -14.41 -11.35
CA SER A 390 -11.38 -13.76 -10.17
C SER A 390 -9.86 -13.66 -10.22
N PRO A 391 -9.25 -12.57 -9.72
CA PRO A 391 -7.81 -12.49 -9.55
C PRO A 391 -7.33 -13.52 -8.51
N ASN A 392 -6.11 -14.02 -8.65
CA ASN A 392 -5.50 -14.86 -7.61
C ASN A 392 -4.56 -14.03 -6.75
N ARG A 393 -5.13 -13.22 -5.88
CA ARG A 393 -4.44 -12.27 -5.02
C ARG A 393 -5.02 -12.34 -3.61
N LEU A 394 -4.18 -12.58 -2.62
CA LEU A 394 -4.56 -12.60 -1.21
C LEU A 394 -3.92 -11.43 -0.49
N LEU A 395 -4.71 -10.70 0.31
CA LEU A 395 -4.25 -9.52 1.05
C LEU A 395 -2.92 -9.77 1.76
N GLN A 396 -2.03 -8.80 1.66
CA GLN A 396 -0.82 -8.66 2.47
C GLN A 396 -0.80 -7.28 3.09
N VAL A 397 -0.46 -7.22 4.36
CA VAL A 397 -0.19 -5.94 5.05
C VAL A 397 1.00 -5.27 4.36
N PRO A 398 0.92 -3.96 4.07
CA PRO A 398 2.06 -3.21 3.58
C PRO A 398 3.27 -3.41 4.49
N ARG A 399 4.43 -3.69 3.92
CA ARG A 399 5.69 -3.73 4.68
C ARG A 399 6.33 -2.35 4.65
N ALA A 400 6.93 -1.98 5.77
CA ALA A 400 7.72 -0.75 5.88
C ALA A 400 8.91 -0.75 4.92
#